data_01c4615fe8becb0ac612f115647d366a
#
_entry.id   01c4615fe8becb0ac612f115647d366a
#
_cell.length_a   1.000
_cell.length_b   1.000
_cell.length_c   1.000
_cell.angle_alpha   90.00
_cell.angle_beta   90.00
_cell.angle_gamma   90.00
#
_symmetry.space_group_name_H-M   'P 1'
#
loop_
_entity.id
_entity.type
_entity.pdbx_description
1 polymer ?
#
loop_
_entity_poly.entity_id
_entity_poly.type
_entity_poly.pdbx_seq_one_letter_code
_entity_poly.pdbx_strand_id
1 'polypeptide(L)'
;MKIVIIEDEKAAVRNLTSLLNEIKPNGEIVTILDSISSTIEWFSSHPMPELVFMDIHLADGSAFEIFNHINITCPIIFTTAYDEYALRAFKVNSIDYLLKPIGKEDIEHAFDKLQSLQDAADKHQFPFPQQENELLKLIHSLQKQENYKSHFLIPSKGDKLLPVSVDMIQLFYIKDCQVKVVLTDETEYCFSQTLDELT
;
A
#
# COMPACT_ATOMS: atom_id res chain seq x y z
N MET A 1 18.65 -14.98 11.29
CA MET A 1 17.90 -14.23 10.26
C MET A 1 17.95 -12.75 10.64
N LYS A 2 18.47 -11.90 9.74
CA LYS A 2 18.59 -10.45 9.93
C LYS A 2 17.32 -9.76 9.42
N ILE A 3 16.66 -9.01 10.31
CA ILE A 3 15.38 -8.36 10.04
C ILE A 3 15.54 -6.85 10.17
N VAL A 4 14.96 -6.10 9.24
CA VAL A 4 14.80 -4.65 9.33
C VAL A 4 13.32 -4.33 9.46
N ILE A 5 12.99 -3.38 10.33
CA ILE A 5 11.63 -2.88 10.52
C ILE A 5 11.60 -1.42 10.05
N ILE A 6 10.64 -1.10 9.19
CA ILE A 6 10.38 0.26 8.69
C ILE A 6 8.99 0.64 9.17
N GLU A 7 8.92 1.48 10.19
CA GLU A 7 7.69 1.80 10.91
C GLU A 7 7.91 3.05 11.78
N ASP A 8 7.09 4.07 11.62
CA ASP A 8 7.19 5.33 12.38
C ASP A 8 6.39 5.30 13.69
N GLU A 9 5.39 4.41 13.80
CA GLU A 9 4.59 4.29 15.00
C GLU A 9 5.27 3.44 16.09
N LYS A 10 5.73 4.06 17.17
CA LYS A 10 6.42 3.37 18.28
C LYS A 10 5.61 2.24 18.93
N ALA A 11 4.28 2.32 18.90
CA ALA A 11 3.42 1.28 19.43
C ALA A 11 3.45 0.03 18.54
N ALA A 12 3.36 0.20 17.21
CA ALA A 12 3.45 -0.86 16.24
C ALA A 12 4.83 -1.53 16.26
N VAL A 13 5.91 -0.72 16.33
CA VAL A 13 7.29 -1.23 16.52
C VAL A 13 7.40 -2.14 17.74
N ARG A 14 6.90 -1.71 18.90
CA ARG A 14 6.97 -2.52 20.14
C ARG A 14 6.19 -3.82 20.01
N ASN A 15 4.98 -3.77 19.45
CA ASN A 15 4.16 -4.96 19.22
C ASN A 15 4.88 -5.95 18.31
N LEU A 16 5.30 -5.49 17.12
CA LEU A 16 6.00 -6.32 16.14
C LEU A 16 7.29 -6.91 16.71
N THR A 17 8.11 -6.10 17.40
CA THR A 17 9.34 -6.56 18.06
C THR A 17 9.05 -7.65 19.09
N SER A 18 8.01 -7.49 19.90
CA SER A 18 7.61 -8.49 20.92
C SER A 18 7.21 -9.81 20.27
N LEU A 19 6.38 -9.75 19.23
CA LEU A 19 5.93 -10.94 18.50
C LEU A 19 7.10 -11.64 17.77
N LEU A 20 7.98 -10.88 17.13
CA LEU A 20 9.16 -11.44 16.46
C LEU A 20 10.10 -12.15 17.44
N ASN A 21 10.35 -11.59 18.61
CA ASN A 21 11.16 -12.22 19.64
C ASN A 21 10.55 -13.52 20.19
N GLU A 22 9.22 -13.60 20.24
CA GLU A 22 8.51 -14.81 20.66
C GLU A 22 8.57 -15.91 19.59
N ILE A 23 8.29 -15.54 18.31
CA ILE A 23 8.18 -16.50 17.20
C ILE A 23 9.55 -16.94 16.67
N LYS A 24 10.50 -16.02 16.60
CA LYS A 24 11.87 -16.23 16.08
C LYS A 24 12.93 -15.73 17.07
N PRO A 25 13.12 -16.39 18.23
CA PRO A 25 14.05 -15.92 19.27
C PRO A 25 15.52 -15.83 18.80
N ASN A 26 15.86 -16.50 17.71
CA ASN A 26 17.17 -16.41 17.05
C ASN A 26 17.21 -15.38 15.91
N GLY A 27 16.14 -14.62 15.70
CA GLY A 27 16.09 -13.52 14.75
C GLY A 27 16.79 -12.29 15.34
N GLU A 28 17.52 -11.56 14.52
CA GLU A 28 18.22 -10.33 14.88
C GLU A 28 17.49 -9.14 14.19
N ILE A 29 16.89 -8.26 14.98
CA ILE A 29 16.40 -6.98 14.46
C ILE A 29 17.62 -6.05 14.35
N VAL A 30 18.10 -5.87 13.12
CA VAL A 30 19.32 -5.12 12.82
C VAL A 30 19.13 -3.62 13.06
N THR A 31 17.99 -3.10 12.63
CA THR A 31 17.62 -1.70 12.80
C THR A 31 16.10 -1.49 12.67
N ILE A 32 15.66 -0.35 13.18
CA ILE A 32 14.29 0.16 13.02
C ILE A 32 14.42 1.54 12.39
N LEU A 33 13.74 1.74 11.26
CA LEU A 33 13.74 2.95 10.46
C LEU A 33 12.35 3.56 10.51
N ASP A 34 12.25 4.87 10.64
CA ASP A 34 11.00 5.57 10.92
C ASP A 34 10.51 6.46 9.77
N SER A 35 11.21 6.44 8.63
CA SER A 35 10.92 7.33 7.50
C SER A 35 11.46 6.77 6.18
N ILE A 36 10.93 7.28 5.07
CA ILE A 36 11.44 7.01 3.71
C ILE A 36 12.92 7.45 3.63
N SER A 37 13.21 8.64 4.14
CA SER A 37 14.55 9.23 4.08
C SER A 37 15.58 8.38 4.80
N SER A 38 15.30 7.97 6.05
CA SER A 38 16.19 7.11 6.85
C SER A 38 16.36 5.73 6.20
N THR A 39 15.31 5.22 5.55
CA THR A 39 15.35 3.95 4.84
C THR A 39 16.28 4.01 3.64
N ILE A 40 16.16 5.02 2.78
CA ILE A 40 17.02 5.20 1.61
C ILE A 40 18.49 5.33 2.03
N GLU A 41 18.77 6.13 3.05
CA GLU A 41 20.13 6.33 3.58
C GLU A 41 20.73 5.03 4.10
N TRP A 42 19.96 4.27 4.90
CA TRP A 42 20.44 3.03 5.48
C TRP A 42 20.73 1.97 4.40
N PHE A 43 19.80 1.73 3.48
CA PHE A 43 19.99 0.73 2.42
C PHE A 43 21.09 1.11 1.42
N SER A 44 21.42 2.39 1.29
CA SER A 44 22.54 2.84 0.45
C SER A 44 23.91 2.52 1.03
N SER A 45 24.01 2.26 2.35
CA SER A 45 25.28 2.10 3.06
C SER A 45 25.43 0.75 3.79
N HIS A 46 24.38 -0.07 3.80
CA HIS A 46 24.40 -1.36 4.52
C HIS A 46 24.02 -2.52 3.59
N PRO A 47 24.48 -3.74 3.91
CA PRO A 47 24.10 -4.93 3.15
C PRO A 47 22.60 -5.22 3.32
N MET A 48 21.99 -5.85 2.29
CA MET A 48 20.59 -6.28 2.35
C MET A 48 20.35 -7.21 3.55
N PRO A 49 19.25 -6.99 4.30
CA PRO A 49 18.79 -7.92 5.32
C PRO A 49 18.18 -9.17 4.68
N GLU A 50 17.85 -10.16 5.51
CA GLU A 50 17.18 -11.37 5.04
C GLU A 50 15.64 -11.19 4.96
N LEU A 51 15.10 -10.20 5.66
CA LEU A 51 13.67 -9.87 5.68
C LEU A 51 13.46 -8.42 6.07
N VAL A 52 12.46 -7.79 5.45
CA VAL A 52 11.99 -6.45 5.82
C VAL A 52 10.51 -6.51 6.20
N PHE A 53 10.16 -5.95 7.36
CA PHE A 53 8.79 -5.53 7.65
C PHE A 53 8.67 -4.05 7.34
N MET A 54 7.66 -3.66 6.56
CA MET A 54 7.53 -2.30 6.05
C MET A 54 6.10 -1.80 6.17
N ASP A 55 5.89 -0.75 6.98
CA ASP A 55 4.62 -0.03 6.91
C ASP A 55 4.50 0.69 5.56
N ILE A 56 3.31 0.66 5.00
CA ILE A 56 3.00 1.36 3.76
C ILE A 56 2.90 2.87 3.96
N HIS A 57 2.43 3.31 5.13
CA HIS A 57 2.26 4.71 5.46
C HIS A 57 3.27 5.14 6.52
N LEU A 58 4.26 5.91 6.11
CA LEU A 58 5.24 6.53 6.99
C LEU A 58 4.91 8.02 7.16
N ALA A 59 5.45 8.64 8.20
CA ALA A 59 5.19 10.06 8.49
C ALA A 59 5.57 11.01 7.34
N ASP A 60 6.56 10.62 6.51
CA ASP A 60 7.06 11.40 5.38
C ASP A 60 6.50 10.95 4.02
N GLY A 61 5.54 10.01 3.98
CA GLY A 61 4.86 9.63 2.74
C GLY A 61 4.58 8.13 2.60
N SER A 62 4.33 7.70 1.36
CA SER A 62 4.11 6.30 1.04
C SER A 62 5.44 5.55 0.91
N ALA A 63 5.57 4.40 1.60
CA ALA A 63 6.76 3.56 1.52
C ALA A 63 7.07 3.08 0.09
N PHE A 64 6.08 3.07 -0.81
CA PHE A 64 6.32 2.74 -2.22
C PHE A 64 7.27 3.73 -2.92
N GLU A 65 7.44 4.94 -2.40
CA GLU A 65 8.41 5.89 -2.93
C GLU A 65 9.87 5.43 -2.76
N ILE A 66 10.14 4.60 -1.75
CA ILE A 66 11.47 4.03 -1.50
C ILE A 66 11.97 3.28 -2.76
N PHE A 67 11.09 2.55 -3.44
CA PHE A 67 11.44 1.75 -4.62
C PHE A 67 11.79 2.59 -5.86
N ASN A 68 11.49 3.88 -5.85
CA ASN A 68 11.96 4.81 -6.90
C ASN A 68 13.44 5.19 -6.72
N HIS A 69 13.99 4.98 -5.52
CA HIS A 69 15.36 5.39 -5.17
C HIS A 69 16.32 4.23 -4.95
N ILE A 70 15.81 3.11 -4.42
CA ILE A 70 16.62 1.92 -4.12
C ILE A 70 15.92 0.65 -4.58
N ASN A 71 16.73 -0.35 -4.96
CA ASN A 71 16.23 -1.67 -5.32
C ASN A 71 16.38 -2.62 -4.13
N ILE A 72 15.29 -2.89 -3.42
CA ILE A 72 15.25 -3.86 -2.33
C ILE A 72 15.01 -5.25 -2.92
N THR A 73 16.00 -6.13 -2.83
CA THR A 73 15.95 -7.48 -3.41
C THR A 73 15.60 -8.57 -2.41
N CYS A 74 15.64 -8.27 -1.13
CA CYS A 74 15.22 -9.21 -0.09
C CYS A 74 13.68 -9.30 0.01
N PRO A 75 13.17 -10.38 0.62
CA PRO A 75 11.75 -10.53 0.94
C PRO A 75 11.20 -9.37 1.78
N ILE A 76 9.97 -8.94 1.45
CA ILE A 76 9.27 -7.86 2.17
C ILE A 76 7.92 -8.38 2.65
N ILE A 77 7.59 -8.12 3.91
CA ILE A 77 6.26 -8.26 4.48
C ILE A 77 5.74 -6.86 4.76
N PHE A 78 4.67 -6.46 4.05
CA PHE A 78 4.04 -5.17 4.29
C PHE A 78 3.15 -5.21 5.51
N THR A 79 3.12 -4.11 6.25
CA THR A 79 2.21 -3.88 7.36
C THR A 79 1.41 -2.61 7.11
N THR A 80 0.14 -2.55 7.45
CA THR A 80 -0.68 -1.35 7.25
C THR A 80 -2.00 -1.41 8.02
N ALA A 81 -2.60 -0.25 8.25
CA ALA A 81 -3.96 -0.14 8.79
C ALA A 81 -5.05 -0.23 7.69
N TYR A 82 -4.69 -0.26 6.41
CA TYR A 82 -5.62 -0.17 5.28
C TYR A 82 -5.53 -1.39 4.37
N ASP A 83 -6.66 -1.97 4.02
CA ASP A 83 -6.78 -3.15 3.15
C ASP A 83 -6.68 -2.86 1.65
N GLU A 84 -6.89 -1.61 1.23
CA GLU A 84 -6.89 -1.20 -0.17
C GLU A 84 -5.52 -1.21 -0.89
N TYR A 85 -4.41 -1.28 -0.13
CA TYR A 85 -3.04 -1.27 -0.69
C TYR A 85 -2.47 -2.66 -1.00
N ALA A 86 -3.21 -3.72 -0.72
CA ALA A 86 -2.78 -5.10 -1.00
C ALA A 86 -2.36 -5.30 -2.46
N LEU A 87 -3.07 -4.68 -3.42
CA LEU A 87 -2.76 -4.78 -4.85
C LEU A 87 -1.42 -4.14 -5.24
N ARG A 88 -0.97 -3.10 -4.54
CA ARG A 88 0.34 -2.46 -4.80
C ARG A 88 1.50 -3.27 -4.23
N ALA A 89 1.28 -3.95 -3.12
CA ALA A 89 2.29 -4.80 -2.49
C ALA A 89 2.73 -5.95 -3.42
N PHE A 90 1.84 -6.45 -4.28
CA PHE A 90 2.17 -7.52 -5.24
C PHE A 90 3.17 -7.10 -6.35
N LYS A 91 3.44 -5.82 -6.55
CA LYS A 91 4.38 -5.32 -7.59
C LYS A 91 5.85 -5.36 -7.16
N VAL A 92 6.10 -5.50 -5.89
CA VAL A 92 7.43 -5.62 -5.30
C VAL A 92 7.57 -7.04 -4.73
N ASN A 93 8.78 -7.50 -4.45
CA ASN A 93 9.05 -8.84 -3.90
C ASN A 93 8.39 -9.07 -2.53
N SER A 94 7.08 -8.81 -2.42
CA SER A 94 6.34 -8.99 -1.19
C SER A 94 5.96 -10.45 -0.98
N ILE A 95 6.26 -10.95 0.21
CA ILE A 95 5.87 -12.27 0.66
C ILE A 95 4.44 -12.25 1.14
N ASP A 96 4.10 -11.25 1.93
CA ASP A 96 2.80 -11.12 2.55
C ASP A 96 2.42 -9.68 2.86
N TYR A 97 1.17 -9.51 3.30
CA TYR A 97 0.55 -8.24 3.61
C TYR A 97 -0.27 -8.40 4.89
N LEU A 98 0.15 -7.73 5.96
CA LEU A 98 -0.45 -7.86 7.29
C LEU A 98 -1.23 -6.62 7.67
N LEU A 99 -2.50 -6.81 8.02
CA LEU A 99 -3.34 -5.72 8.53
C LEU A 99 -3.07 -5.47 10.02
N LYS A 100 -2.93 -4.21 10.40
CA LYS A 100 -2.86 -3.81 11.81
C LYS A 100 -4.27 -3.87 12.45
N PRO A 101 -4.41 -4.36 13.68
CA PRO A 101 -3.36 -4.79 14.60
C PRO A 101 -2.82 -6.18 14.26
N ILE A 102 -1.51 -6.30 14.13
CA ILE A 102 -0.83 -7.55 13.77
C ILE A 102 -0.89 -8.52 14.94
N GLY A 103 -1.38 -9.73 14.68
CA GLY A 103 -1.39 -10.83 15.61
C GLY A 103 -0.23 -11.80 15.42
N LYS A 104 -0.08 -12.71 16.37
CA LYS A 104 0.95 -13.76 16.33
C LYS A 104 0.77 -14.69 15.14
N GLU A 105 -0.47 -15.11 14.90
CA GLU A 105 -0.85 -16.04 13.82
C GLU A 105 -0.54 -15.46 12.44
N ASP A 106 -0.70 -14.14 12.26
CA ASP A 106 -0.39 -13.46 11.00
C ASP A 106 1.09 -13.55 10.67
N ILE A 107 1.95 -13.35 11.68
CA ILE A 107 3.42 -13.42 11.50
C ILE A 107 3.86 -14.87 11.27
N GLU A 108 3.31 -15.84 12.01
CA GLU A 108 3.61 -17.26 11.82
C GLU A 108 3.27 -17.70 10.39
N HIS A 109 2.08 -17.33 9.89
CA HIS A 109 1.66 -17.62 8.53
C HIS A 109 2.58 -16.97 7.48
N ALA A 110 3.00 -15.72 7.69
CA ALA A 110 3.92 -15.02 6.79
C ALA A 110 5.31 -15.71 6.77
N PHE A 111 5.79 -16.21 7.91
CA PHE A 111 7.03 -17.00 7.98
C PHE A 111 6.93 -18.36 7.28
N ASP A 112 5.80 -19.06 7.41
CA ASP A 112 5.56 -20.33 6.72
C ASP A 112 5.59 -20.13 5.20
N LYS A 113 5.01 -19.03 4.73
CA LYS A 113 5.02 -18.65 3.32
C LYS A 113 6.43 -18.30 2.84
N LEU A 114 7.20 -17.55 3.62
CA LEU A 114 8.60 -17.25 3.35
C LEU A 114 9.43 -18.53 3.23
N GLN A 115 9.28 -19.46 4.19
CA GLN A 115 10.00 -20.74 4.18
C GLN A 115 9.65 -21.57 2.95
N SER A 116 8.36 -21.65 2.61
CA SER A 116 7.88 -22.39 1.43
C SER A 116 8.50 -21.85 0.14
N LEU A 117 8.65 -20.54 0.02
CA LEU A 117 9.28 -19.90 -1.14
C LEU A 117 10.78 -20.18 -1.19
N GLN A 118 11.48 -20.17 -0.04
CA GLN A 118 12.91 -20.51 0.04
C GLN A 118 13.15 -21.98 -0.31
N ASP A 119 12.34 -22.90 0.21
CA ASP A 119 12.45 -24.33 -0.08
C ASP A 119 12.19 -24.66 -1.56
N ALA A 120 11.31 -23.89 -2.21
CA ALA A 120 11.05 -24.00 -3.64
C ALA A 120 12.21 -23.48 -4.49
N ALA A 121 12.88 -22.39 -4.05
CA ALA A 121 14.07 -21.84 -4.69
C ALA A 121 15.24 -22.85 -4.68
N ASP A 122 15.49 -23.49 -3.56
CA ASP A 122 16.58 -24.46 -3.38
C ASP A 122 16.38 -25.74 -4.21
N LYS A 123 15.15 -26.10 -4.52
CA LYS A 123 14.82 -27.30 -5.31
C LYS A 123 14.89 -27.11 -6.83
N HIS A 124 15.33 -25.96 -7.34
CA HIS A 124 15.34 -25.65 -8.79
C HIS A 124 13.98 -25.88 -9.50
N GLN A 125 12.88 -25.90 -8.76
CA GLN A 125 11.52 -26.09 -9.28
C GLN A 125 10.73 -24.79 -9.24
N PHE A 126 11.31 -23.71 -9.76
CA PHE A 126 10.48 -22.57 -10.15
C PHE A 126 10.11 -22.70 -11.62
N PRO A 127 8.86 -23.04 -11.92
CA PRO A 127 8.27 -22.43 -13.09
C PRO A 127 7.91 -21.00 -12.65
N PHE A 128 8.83 -20.03 -12.83
CA PHE A 128 8.37 -18.67 -13.02
C PHE A 128 7.48 -18.72 -14.26
N PRO A 129 6.19 -18.47 -14.14
CA PRO A 129 5.38 -18.35 -15.34
C PRO A 129 5.96 -17.17 -16.12
N GLN A 130 6.26 -17.37 -17.38
CA GLN A 130 6.51 -16.29 -18.35
C GLN A 130 5.22 -15.42 -18.56
N GLN A 131 4.38 -15.37 -17.55
CA GLN A 131 3.14 -14.60 -17.48
C GLN A 131 3.32 -13.20 -16.88
N GLU A 132 4.58 -12.79 -16.55
CA GLU A 132 4.84 -11.41 -16.12
C GLU A 132 4.23 -10.37 -17.08
N ASN A 133 4.25 -10.64 -18.38
CA ASN A 133 3.72 -9.71 -19.37
C ASN A 133 2.18 -9.63 -19.40
N GLU A 134 1.46 -10.68 -19.06
CA GLU A 134 0.00 -10.64 -19.02
C GLU A 134 -0.50 -10.07 -17.70
N LEU A 135 0.13 -10.45 -16.58
CA LEU A 135 -0.18 -9.89 -15.26
C LEU A 135 0.16 -8.39 -15.21
N LEU A 136 1.31 -7.98 -15.75
CA LEU A 136 1.69 -6.57 -15.88
C LEU A 136 0.74 -5.80 -16.81
N LYS A 137 0.23 -6.40 -17.88
CA LYS A 137 -0.79 -5.79 -18.73
C LYS A 137 -2.14 -5.65 -18.02
N LEU A 138 -2.55 -6.67 -17.24
CA LEU A 138 -3.76 -6.60 -16.42
C LEU A 138 -3.63 -5.52 -15.35
N ILE A 139 -2.49 -5.46 -14.67
CA ILE A 139 -2.16 -4.46 -13.66
C ILE A 139 -2.09 -3.05 -14.28
N HIS A 140 -1.48 -2.90 -15.47
CA HIS A 140 -1.50 -1.62 -16.21
C HIS A 140 -2.91 -1.21 -16.66
N SER A 141 -3.77 -2.16 -17.00
CA SER A 141 -5.17 -1.84 -17.35
C SER A 141 -5.97 -1.42 -16.12
N LEU A 142 -5.68 -2.01 -14.95
CA LEU A 142 -6.29 -1.61 -13.68
C LEU A 142 -5.73 -0.28 -13.16
N GLN A 143 -4.42 0.02 -13.38
CA GLN A 143 -3.82 1.32 -13.01
C GLN A 143 -4.36 2.50 -13.82
N LYS A 144 -4.85 2.26 -15.03
CA LYS A 144 -5.51 3.30 -15.82
C LYS A 144 -6.86 3.74 -15.21
N GLN A 145 -7.40 2.94 -14.27
CA GLN A 145 -8.63 3.24 -13.53
C GLN A 145 -8.42 3.93 -12.18
N GLU A 146 -7.21 3.91 -11.60
CA GLU A 146 -6.99 4.37 -10.21
C GLU A 146 -6.68 5.86 -10.04
N ASN A 147 -6.62 6.66 -11.09
CA ASN A 147 -6.46 8.12 -10.95
C ASN A 147 -7.78 8.91 -11.04
N TYR A 148 -8.91 8.24 -11.06
CA TYR A 148 -10.21 8.93 -11.08
C TYR A 148 -11.01 8.64 -9.81
N LYS A 149 -11.47 9.71 -9.16
CA LYS A 149 -12.42 9.61 -8.04
C LYS A 149 -13.64 8.83 -8.51
N SER A 150 -13.91 7.69 -7.91
CA SER A 150 -15.08 6.86 -8.27
C SER A 150 -16.40 7.43 -7.72
N HIS A 151 -16.32 8.26 -6.67
CA HIS A 151 -17.48 8.89 -6.03
C HIS A 151 -17.16 10.34 -5.65
N PHE A 152 -18.15 11.19 -5.80
CA PHE A 152 -18.14 12.57 -5.32
C PHE A 152 -19.13 12.74 -4.17
N LEU A 153 -18.75 13.51 -3.15
CA LEU A 153 -19.67 13.92 -2.08
C LEU A 153 -20.31 15.25 -2.47
N ILE A 154 -21.58 15.23 -2.81
CA ILE A 154 -22.32 16.40 -3.27
C ILE A 154 -23.17 16.95 -2.12
N PRO A 155 -23.08 18.26 -1.80
CA PRO A 155 -23.96 18.87 -0.80
C PRO A 155 -25.42 18.74 -1.20
N SER A 156 -26.25 18.23 -0.29
CA SER A 156 -27.69 18.10 -0.45
C SER A 156 -28.41 18.97 0.60
N LYS A 157 -29.72 19.12 0.50
CA LYS A 157 -30.52 19.96 1.42
C LYS A 157 -30.30 19.51 2.88
N GLY A 158 -29.87 20.46 3.76
CA GLY A 158 -29.75 20.25 5.19
C GLY A 158 -28.44 19.65 5.68
N ASP A 159 -27.27 20.19 5.27
CA ASP A 159 -25.91 19.78 5.69
C ASP A 159 -25.57 18.27 5.47
N LYS A 160 -26.31 17.60 4.61
CA LYS A 160 -26.05 16.21 4.27
C LYS A 160 -25.22 16.16 2.98
N LEU A 161 -24.18 15.32 2.99
CA LEU A 161 -23.40 14.97 1.81
C LEU A 161 -23.99 13.71 1.17
N LEU A 162 -24.28 13.79 -0.12
CA LEU A 162 -24.77 12.67 -0.91
C LEU A 162 -23.58 12.04 -1.68
N PRO A 163 -23.24 10.78 -1.45
CA PRO A 163 -22.25 10.10 -2.25
C PRO A 163 -22.84 9.75 -3.63
N VAL A 164 -22.26 10.30 -4.69
CA VAL A 164 -22.67 10.07 -6.07
C VAL A 164 -21.53 9.42 -6.85
N SER A 165 -21.79 8.27 -7.48
CA SER A 165 -20.83 7.62 -8.37
C SER A 165 -20.57 8.47 -9.61
N VAL A 166 -19.34 8.47 -10.10
CA VAL A 166 -18.94 9.17 -11.36
C VAL A 166 -19.82 8.75 -12.52
N ASP A 167 -20.24 7.50 -12.59
CA ASP A 167 -21.11 6.97 -13.64
C ASP A 167 -22.49 7.62 -13.67
N MET A 168 -22.91 8.23 -12.57
CA MET A 168 -24.17 8.97 -12.48
C MET A 168 -24.02 10.45 -12.82
N ILE A 169 -22.81 10.93 -13.07
CA ILE A 169 -22.55 12.33 -13.39
C ILE A 169 -22.54 12.52 -14.91
N GLN A 170 -23.41 13.37 -15.41
CA GLN A 170 -23.49 13.68 -16.84
C GLN A 170 -22.50 14.78 -17.23
N LEU A 171 -22.42 15.85 -16.44
CA LEU A 171 -21.48 16.95 -16.68
C LEU A 171 -21.31 17.86 -15.45
N PHE A 172 -20.18 18.57 -15.42
CA PHE A 172 -19.95 19.71 -14.54
C PHE A 172 -19.94 21.00 -15.36
N TYR A 173 -20.48 22.08 -14.83
CA TYR A 173 -20.42 23.40 -15.45
C TYR A 173 -20.39 24.52 -14.42
N ILE A 174 -19.94 25.70 -14.84
CA ILE A 174 -19.90 26.89 -14.00
C ILE A 174 -21.08 27.79 -14.34
N LYS A 175 -21.84 28.19 -13.30
CA LYS A 175 -22.89 29.20 -13.40
C LYS A 175 -22.88 30.03 -12.12
N ASP A 176 -22.97 31.35 -12.26
CA ASP A 176 -22.98 32.32 -11.17
C ASP A 176 -21.78 32.15 -10.18
N CYS A 177 -20.56 31.90 -10.75
CA CYS A 177 -19.33 31.62 -10.00
C CYS A 177 -19.39 30.39 -9.08
N GLN A 178 -20.31 29.45 -9.36
CA GLN A 178 -20.40 28.17 -8.65
C GLN A 178 -20.28 27.02 -9.63
N VAL A 179 -19.56 25.96 -9.20
CA VAL A 179 -19.53 24.70 -9.94
C VAL A 179 -20.85 23.97 -9.68
N LYS A 180 -21.48 23.53 -10.74
CA LYS A 180 -22.70 22.74 -10.70
C LYS A 180 -22.45 21.37 -11.34
N VAL A 181 -23.12 20.37 -10.82
CA VAL A 181 -23.09 19.00 -11.32
C VAL A 181 -24.50 18.60 -11.75
N VAL A 182 -24.61 18.01 -12.92
CA VAL A 182 -25.85 17.43 -13.44
C VAL A 182 -25.70 15.91 -13.44
N LEU A 183 -26.64 15.22 -12.85
CA LEU A 183 -26.71 13.77 -12.83
C LEU A 183 -27.47 13.23 -14.07
N THR A 184 -27.33 11.93 -14.30
CA THR A 184 -28.01 11.24 -15.42
C THR A 184 -29.54 11.24 -15.32
N ASP A 185 -30.10 11.51 -14.13
CA ASP A 185 -31.53 11.72 -13.90
C ASP A 185 -31.97 13.17 -14.08
N GLU A 186 -31.10 14.03 -14.66
CA GLU A 186 -31.29 15.47 -14.86
C GLU A 186 -31.35 16.29 -13.55
N THR A 187 -31.04 15.71 -12.39
CA THR A 187 -30.99 16.44 -11.13
C THR A 187 -29.74 17.31 -11.07
N GLU A 188 -29.88 18.57 -10.65
CA GLU A 188 -28.78 19.53 -10.55
C GLU A 188 -28.45 19.84 -9.09
N TYR A 189 -27.17 19.85 -8.76
CA TYR A 189 -26.64 20.20 -7.44
C TYR A 189 -25.55 21.25 -7.55
N CYS A 190 -25.39 22.07 -6.48
CA CYS A 190 -24.23 22.94 -6.33
C CYS A 190 -23.07 22.13 -5.73
N PHE A 191 -21.90 22.25 -6.37
CA PHE A 191 -20.69 21.56 -5.93
C PHE A 191 -19.75 22.54 -5.21
N SER A 192 -19.19 22.12 -4.07
CA SER A 192 -18.43 23.02 -3.20
C SER A 192 -16.94 23.11 -3.54
N GLN A 193 -16.45 22.26 -4.44
CA GLN A 193 -15.06 22.22 -4.89
C GLN A 193 -14.87 22.97 -6.22
N THR A 194 -13.66 23.43 -6.48
CA THR A 194 -13.30 24.04 -7.76
C THR A 194 -13.07 22.99 -8.85
N LEU A 195 -13.12 23.37 -10.14
CA LEU A 195 -12.83 22.44 -11.24
C LEU A 195 -11.38 21.92 -11.20
N ASP A 196 -10.44 22.71 -10.68
CA ASP A 196 -9.03 22.31 -10.53
C ASP A 196 -8.83 21.22 -9.45
N GLU A 197 -9.75 21.10 -8.50
CA GLU A 197 -9.73 20.04 -7.46
C GLU A 197 -10.42 18.75 -7.94
N LEU A 198 -11.00 18.76 -9.14
CA LEU A 198 -11.64 17.61 -9.77
C LEU A 198 -10.69 16.76 -10.63
N THR A 199 -9.55 17.31 -10.99
CA THR A 199 -8.48 16.65 -11.76
C THR A 199 -7.47 16.02 -10.82
#